data_f1e13851101ad7448fbde76f9307199f
#
_entry.id   f1e13851101ad7448fbde76f9307199f
#
_cell.length_a   1.000
_cell.length_b   1.000
_cell.length_c   1.000
_cell.angle_alpha   90.00
_cell.angle_beta   90.00
_cell.angle_gamma   90.00
#
_symmetry.space_group_name_H-M   'P 1'
#
loop_
_entity.id
_entity.type
_entity.pdbx_description
1 polymer ?
#
loop_
_entity_poly.entity_id
_entity_poly.type
_entity_poly.pdbx_seq_one_letter_code
_entity_poly.pdbx_strand_id
1 'polypeptide(L)'
;MVLLQHRAPWVHNGDTWGIPGGARDSHEDVIQGALREAVEETGLDPSLVTPVVVHEDNHGNWKYDTVIAAASVDLIAHEVNDESHEVRWVDVEEISELTLHPSFAASWPKVKELVLKLIGQSL
;
A
#
# COMPACT_ATOMS: atom_id res chain seq x y z
N MET A 1 0.80 9.96 7.68
CA MET A 1 0.75 8.53 7.99
C MET A 1 0.42 7.72 6.75
N VAL A 2 0.90 6.49 6.72
CA VAL A 2 0.67 5.55 5.61
C VAL A 2 -0.04 4.32 6.15
N LEU A 3 -1.03 3.83 5.41
CA LEU A 3 -1.75 2.62 5.78
C LEU A 3 -0.91 1.40 5.41
N LEU A 4 -0.57 0.59 6.41
CA LEU A 4 0.20 -0.64 6.24
C LEU A 4 -0.59 -1.86 6.70
N GLN A 5 -0.25 -2.98 6.10
CA GLN A 5 -0.83 -4.28 6.39
C GLN A 5 0.27 -5.20 6.92
N HIS A 6 0.04 -5.80 8.09
CA HIS A 6 0.91 -6.85 8.61
C HIS A 6 0.44 -8.19 8.06
N ARG A 7 1.29 -8.83 7.28
CA ARG A 7 0.95 -10.10 6.63
C ARG A 7 0.92 -11.22 7.67
N ALA A 8 -0.08 -12.08 7.56
CA ALA A 8 -0.22 -13.22 8.48
C ALA A 8 0.99 -14.15 8.36
N PRO A 9 1.40 -14.84 9.46
CA PRO A 9 2.59 -15.69 9.45
C PRO A 9 2.52 -16.84 8.45
N TRP A 10 1.33 -17.30 8.09
CA TRP A 10 1.16 -18.48 7.23
C TRP A 10 1.14 -18.16 5.73
N VAL A 11 1.24 -16.89 5.33
CA VAL A 11 1.31 -16.54 3.92
C VAL A 11 2.75 -16.31 3.47
N HIS A 12 2.97 -16.25 2.16
CA HIS A 12 4.29 -15.95 1.59
C HIS A 12 4.78 -14.60 2.10
N ASN A 13 6.03 -14.55 2.56
CA ASN A 13 6.61 -13.38 3.24
C ASN A 13 5.79 -12.94 4.46
N GLY A 14 5.29 -13.93 5.21
CA GLY A 14 4.51 -13.67 6.43
C GLY A 14 5.31 -12.92 7.49
N ASP A 15 4.60 -12.32 8.45
CA ASP A 15 5.16 -11.48 9.50
C ASP A 15 5.90 -10.23 9.00
N THR A 16 5.68 -9.83 7.75
CA THR A 16 6.23 -8.58 7.22
C THR A 16 5.13 -7.55 7.02
N TRP A 17 5.53 -6.27 7.04
CA TRP A 17 4.64 -5.15 6.79
C TRP A 17 4.76 -4.72 5.33
N GLY A 18 3.64 -4.41 4.72
CA GLY A 18 3.58 -3.89 3.37
C GLY A 18 2.34 -3.05 3.15
N ILE A 19 2.18 -2.55 1.95
CA ILE A 19 0.94 -1.87 1.56
C ILE A 19 -0.09 -2.90 1.11
N PRO A 20 -1.40 -2.63 1.28
CA PRO A 20 -2.43 -3.50 0.73
C PRO A 20 -2.28 -3.63 -0.78
N GLY A 21 -2.39 -4.83 -1.31
CA GLY A 21 -2.29 -5.04 -2.73
C GLY A 21 -2.18 -6.49 -3.13
N GLY A 22 -2.10 -6.73 -4.41
CA GLY A 22 -1.98 -8.06 -4.98
C GLY A 22 -1.86 -8.00 -6.49
N ALA A 23 -2.03 -9.14 -7.15
CA ALA A 23 -1.95 -9.22 -8.60
C ALA A 23 -3.14 -8.52 -9.26
N ARG A 24 -2.84 -7.74 -10.29
CA ARG A 24 -3.86 -7.09 -11.12
C ARG A 24 -4.51 -8.12 -12.04
N ASP A 25 -5.84 -8.04 -12.17
CA ASP A 25 -6.57 -8.83 -13.16
C ASP A 25 -6.29 -8.29 -14.57
N SER A 26 -6.41 -9.15 -15.59
CA SER A 26 -6.02 -8.80 -16.95
C SER A 26 -6.82 -7.65 -17.56
N HIS A 27 -8.02 -7.38 -17.06
CA HIS A 27 -8.90 -6.32 -17.56
C HIS A 27 -8.80 -5.02 -16.74
N GLU A 28 -7.96 -5.00 -15.72
CA GLU A 28 -7.80 -3.85 -14.83
C GLU A 28 -6.57 -3.04 -15.19
N ASP A 29 -6.64 -1.71 -15.01
CA ASP A 29 -5.42 -0.90 -14.97
C ASP A 29 -4.80 -0.98 -13.57
N VAL A 30 -3.63 -0.36 -13.39
CA VAL A 30 -2.88 -0.40 -12.13
C VAL A 30 -3.69 0.18 -10.98
N ILE A 31 -4.36 1.31 -11.21
CA ILE A 31 -5.14 2.00 -10.18
C ILE A 31 -6.36 1.17 -9.78
N GLN A 32 -7.09 0.63 -10.76
CA GLN A 32 -8.26 -0.21 -10.49
C GLN A 32 -7.88 -1.44 -9.67
N GLY A 33 -6.80 -2.10 -10.05
CA GLY A 33 -6.32 -3.29 -9.34
C GLY A 33 -5.89 -3.00 -7.92
N ALA A 34 -5.15 -1.92 -7.72
CA ALA A 34 -4.68 -1.52 -6.39
C ALA A 34 -5.85 -1.18 -5.47
N LEU A 35 -6.84 -0.43 -5.97
CA LEU A 35 -8.02 -0.07 -5.16
C LEU A 35 -8.87 -1.29 -4.83
N ARG A 36 -9.07 -2.20 -5.80
CA ARG A 36 -9.82 -3.43 -5.56
C ARG A 36 -9.18 -4.25 -4.45
N GLU A 37 -7.88 -4.47 -4.54
CA GLU A 37 -7.14 -5.25 -3.53
C GLU A 37 -7.20 -4.57 -2.16
N ALA A 38 -7.06 -3.24 -2.11
CA ALA A 38 -7.14 -2.52 -0.86
C ALA A 38 -8.51 -2.65 -0.21
N VAL A 39 -9.59 -2.59 -1.00
CA VAL A 39 -10.97 -2.79 -0.51
C VAL A 39 -11.13 -4.21 0.03
N GLU A 40 -10.67 -5.21 -0.71
CA GLU A 40 -10.77 -6.61 -0.30
C GLU A 40 -10.04 -6.89 1.01
N GLU A 41 -8.89 -6.25 1.22
CA GLU A 41 -8.03 -6.55 2.36
C GLU A 41 -8.30 -5.67 3.58
N THR A 42 -8.77 -4.45 3.38
CA THR A 42 -8.93 -3.48 4.47
C THR A 42 -10.35 -2.95 4.66
N GLY A 43 -11.26 -3.28 3.75
CA GLY A 43 -12.64 -2.78 3.83
C GLY A 43 -12.80 -1.28 3.65
N LEU A 44 -11.77 -0.58 3.16
CA LEU A 44 -11.84 0.87 2.98
C LEU A 44 -12.90 1.27 1.94
N ASP A 45 -13.44 2.47 2.10
CA ASP A 45 -14.37 3.06 1.14
C ASP A 45 -13.55 3.75 0.03
N PRO A 46 -13.59 3.25 -1.21
CA PRO A 46 -12.77 3.83 -2.29
C PRO A 46 -13.17 5.27 -2.64
N SER A 47 -14.38 5.70 -2.29
CA SER A 47 -14.81 7.08 -2.54
C SER A 47 -14.06 8.09 -1.65
N LEU A 48 -13.42 7.63 -0.58
CA LEU A 48 -12.64 8.46 0.33
C LEU A 48 -11.14 8.48 -0.02
N VAL A 49 -10.77 7.89 -1.14
CA VAL A 49 -9.38 7.77 -1.58
C VAL A 49 -9.22 8.37 -2.98
N THR A 50 -8.24 9.25 -3.14
CA THR A 50 -7.95 9.90 -4.42
C THR A 50 -6.56 9.51 -4.90
N PRO A 51 -6.43 8.69 -5.95
CA PRO A 51 -5.11 8.37 -6.52
C PRO A 51 -4.41 9.62 -7.03
N VAL A 52 -3.12 9.74 -6.76
CA VAL A 52 -2.32 10.92 -7.12
C VAL A 52 -1.22 10.57 -8.13
N VAL A 53 -0.46 9.51 -7.86
CA VAL A 53 0.67 9.12 -8.70
C VAL A 53 0.92 7.62 -8.59
N VAL A 54 1.50 7.04 -9.66
CA VAL A 54 1.92 5.64 -9.69
C VAL A 54 3.43 5.60 -9.78
N HIS A 55 4.06 4.86 -8.89
CA HIS A 55 5.48 4.55 -8.95
C HIS A 55 5.66 3.14 -9.53
N GLU A 56 6.35 3.06 -10.66
CA GLU A 56 6.64 1.78 -11.30
C GLU A 56 8.06 1.34 -10.97
N ASP A 57 8.18 0.16 -10.37
CA ASP A 57 9.47 -0.48 -10.10
C ASP A 57 9.60 -1.68 -11.03
N ASN A 58 10.29 -1.49 -12.16
CA ASN A 58 10.39 -2.47 -13.22
C ASN A 58 11.64 -3.34 -13.04
N HIS A 59 11.43 -4.65 -12.90
CA HIS A 59 12.49 -5.65 -12.72
C HIS A 59 12.70 -6.51 -13.98
N GLY A 60 12.23 -6.05 -15.14
CA GLY A 60 12.37 -6.77 -16.39
C GLY A 60 11.25 -7.76 -16.62
N ASN A 61 11.29 -8.91 -15.95
CA ASN A 61 10.28 -9.96 -16.10
C ASN A 61 9.00 -9.67 -15.34
N TRP A 62 9.06 -8.77 -14.35
CA TRP A 62 7.91 -8.41 -13.53
C TRP A 62 8.05 -6.96 -13.06
N LYS A 63 6.92 -6.38 -12.68
CA LYS A 63 6.86 -5.01 -12.17
C LYS A 63 6.15 -4.98 -10.83
N TYR A 64 6.61 -4.06 -9.98
CA TYR A 64 5.95 -3.75 -8.71
C TYR A 64 5.49 -2.30 -8.78
N ASP A 65 4.19 -2.12 -8.99
CA ASP A 65 3.60 -0.79 -9.14
C ASP A 65 2.96 -0.37 -7.81
N THR A 66 3.26 0.83 -7.36
CA THR A 66 2.69 1.40 -6.14
C THR A 66 1.84 2.61 -6.50
N VAL A 67 0.57 2.54 -6.18
CA VAL A 67 -0.34 3.68 -6.33
C VAL A 67 -0.30 4.50 -5.05
N ILE A 68 0.09 5.75 -5.16
CA ILE A 68 0.10 6.69 -4.05
C ILE A 68 -1.18 7.50 -4.12
N ALA A 69 -1.95 7.46 -3.06
CA ALA A 69 -3.26 8.09 -3.01
C ALA A 69 -3.44 8.89 -1.71
N ALA A 70 -4.20 9.96 -1.81
CA ALA A 70 -4.59 10.75 -0.65
C ALA A 70 -5.88 10.17 -0.07
N ALA A 71 -5.92 9.99 1.24
CA ALA A 71 -7.10 9.47 1.94
C ALA A 71 -7.77 10.59 2.75
N SER A 72 -9.10 10.57 2.74
CA SER A 72 -9.88 11.44 3.62
C SER A 72 -9.62 11.09 5.09
N VAL A 73 -9.70 12.08 5.97
CA VAL A 73 -9.59 11.87 7.42
C VAL A 73 -10.67 10.94 7.97
N ASP A 74 -11.76 10.76 7.24
CA ASP A 74 -12.88 9.89 7.62
C ASP A 74 -12.65 8.43 7.22
N LEU A 75 -11.55 8.13 6.52
CA LEU A 75 -11.27 6.78 6.05
C LEU A 75 -11.02 5.83 7.22
N ILE A 76 -11.78 4.74 7.25
CA ILE A 76 -11.61 3.66 8.22
C ILE A 76 -11.15 2.42 7.47
N ALA A 77 -10.15 1.74 7.99
CA ALA A 77 -9.63 0.51 7.42
C ALA A 77 -9.38 -0.51 8.53
N HIS A 78 -9.59 -1.78 8.22
CA HIS A 78 -9.37 -2.87 9.16
C HIS A 78 -9.09 -4.16 8.36
N GLU A 79 -8.58 -5.18 9.04
CA GLU A 79 -8.33 -6.48 8.42
C GLU A 79 -9.67 -7.16 8.08
N VAL A 80 -9.80 -7.63 6.83
CA VAL A 80 -11.03 -8.22 6.30
C VAL A 80 -10.85 -9.69 5.93
N ASN A 81 -9.62 -10.11 5.63
CA ASN A 81 -9.36 -11.49 5.20
C ASN A 81 -8.23 -12.12 6.02
N ASP A 82 -8.01 -13.44 5.80
CA ASP A 82 -7.05 -14.23 6.56
C ASP A 82 -5.59 -13.94 6.20
N GLU A 83 -5.34 -13.15 5.16
CA GLU A 83 -3.98 -12.82 4.72
C GLU A 83 -3.36 -11.70 5.54
N SER A 84 -4.19 -10.94 6.27
CA SER A 84 -3.76 -9.83 7.09
C SER A 84 -3.91 -10.17 8.58
N HIS A 85 -2.85 -9.94 9.33
CA HIS A 85 -2.86 -10.06 10.78
C HIS A 85 -3.31 -8.76 11.44
N GLU A 86 -2.92 -7.63 10.86
CA GLU A 86 -3.23 -6.30 11.38
C GLU A 86 -3.18 -5.28 10.24
N VAL A 87 -4.00 -4.24 10.35
CA VAL A 87 -3.92 -3.05 9.48
C VAL A 87 -3.70 -1.85 10.37
N ARG A 88 -2.71 -1.02 10.04
CA ARG A 88 -2.31 0.11 10.90
C ARG A 88 -1.88 1.30 10.07
N TRP A 89 -2.23 2.51 10.55
CA TRP A 89 -1.66 3.76 10.05
C TRP A 89 -0.31 3.99 10.75
N VAL A 90 0.74 4.18 9.96
CA VAL A 90 2.11 4.32 10.45
C VAL A 90 2.70 5.65 10.00
N ASP A 91 3.39 6.33 10.91
CA ASP A 91 4.11 7.55 10.59
C ASP A 91 5.19 7.26 9.54
N VAL A 92 5.30 8.15 8.55
CA VAL A 92 6.25 8.02 7.43
C VAL A 92 7.68 7.74 7.93
N GLU A 93 8.09 8.40 9.01
CA GLU A 93 9.45 8.26 9.54
C GLU A 93 9.69 6.96 10.30
N GLU A 94 8.63 6.24 10.65
CA GLU A 94 8.73 4.99 11.41
C GLU A 94 8.68 3.74 10.53
N ILE A 95 8.31 3.89 9.26
CA ILE A 95 8.10 2.74 8.37
C ILE A 95 9.38 1.92 8.18
N SER A 96 10.53 2.58 8.02
CA SER A 96 11.80 1.88 7.81
C SER A 96 12.28 1.08 9.03
N GLU A 97 11.67 1.30 10.19
CA GLU A 97 11.99 0.55 11.41
C GLU A 97 11.26 -0.79 11.47
N LEU A 98 10.27 -1.00 10.62
CA LEU A 98 9.49 -2.24 10.57
C LEU A 98 10.18 -3.27 9.67
N THR A 99 9.84 -4.54 9.88
CA THR A 99 10.25 -5.61 8.96
C THR A 99 9.32 -5.55 7.75
N LEU A 100 9.83 -5.02 6.64
CA LEU A 100 9.03 -4.77 5.45
C LEU A 100 9.04 -5.96 4.49
N HIS A 101 7.91 -6.13 3.78
CA HIS A 101 7.86 -7.05 2.63
C HIS A 101 8.99 -6.68 1.66
N PRO A 102 9.75 -7.66 1.12
CA PRO A 102 10.93 -7.35 0.31
C PRO A 102 10.69 -6.40 -0.85
N SER A 103 9.61 -6.57 -1.60
CA SER A 103 9.30 -5.69 -2.74
C SER A 103 8.96 -4.27 -2.28
N PHE A 104 8.27 -4.15 -1.16
CA PHE A 104 7.96 -2.84 -0.58
C PHE A 104 9.22 -2.18 -0.03
N ALA A 105 10.07 -2.95 0.65
CA ALA A 105 11.34 -2.44 1.16
C ALA A 105 12.20 -1.86 0.03
N ALA A 106 12.25 -2.53 -1.10
CA ALA A 106 13.04 -2.08 -2.25
C ALA A 106 12.51 -0.79 -2.86
N SER A 107 11.19 -0.60 -2.90
CA SER A 107 10.57 0.58 -3.50
C SER A 107 10.39 1.75 -2.52
N TRP A 108 10.41 1.48 -1.20
CA TRP A 108 10.07 2.47 -0.19
C TRP A 108 10.87 3.77 -0.27
N PRO A 109 12.19 3.78 -0.49
CA PRO A 109 12.94 5.05 -0.56
C PRO A 109 12.38 6.03 -1.60
N LYS A 110 12.01 5.53 -2.79
CA LYS A 110 11.41 6.35 -3.84
C LYS A 110 9.97 6.71 -3.53
N VAL A 111 9.20 5.76 -3.04
CA VAL A 111 7.81 5.97 -2.64
C VAL A 111 7.75 7.00 -1.51
N LYS A 112 8.68 6.93 -0.54
CA LYS A 112 8.77 7.90 0.55
C LYS A 112 8.96 9.32 0.03
N GLU A 113 9.83 9.52 -0.96
CA GLU A 113 10.03 10.84 -1.57
C GLU A 113 8.73 11.39 -2.14
N LEU A 114 7.96 10.54 -2.85
CA LEU A 114 6.69 10.94 -3.44
C LEU A 114 5.63 11.24 -2.38
N VAL A 115 5.58 10.45 -1.33
CA VAL A 115 4.64 10.66 -0.22
C VAL A 115 4.94 11.97 0.50
N LEU A 116 6.22 12.26 0.79
CA LEU A 116 6.63 13.51 1.44
C LEU A 116 6.30 14.72 0.58
N LYS A 117 6.47 14.60 -0.73
CA LYS A 117 6.12 15.65 -1.68
C LYS A 117 4.62 15.94 -1.66
N LEU A 118 3.81 14.90 -1.63
CA LEU A 118 2.35 15.02 -1.54
C LEU A 118 1.94 15.71 -0.25
N ILE A 119 2.52 15.31 0.88
CA ILE A 119 2.25 15.91 2.19
C ILE A 119 2.66 17.39 2.17
N GLY A 120 3.82 17.71 1.60
CA GLY A 120 4.30 19.08 1.49
C GLY A 120 3.39 19.98 0.65
N GLN A 121 2.78 19.43 -0.40
CA GLN A 121 1.84 20.16 -1.24
C GLN A 121 0.51 20.44 -0.53
N SER A 122 0.20 19.69 0.51
CA SER A 122 -1.03 19.85 1.29
C SER A 122 -0.93 20.98 2.30
N LEU A 123 0.27 21.47 2.53
CA LEU A 123 0.54 22.58 3.44
C LEU A 123 0.52 23.92 2.66
#